data_36af09f5fd5aabcb91d332cc09adf8d0
#
_entry.id   36af09f5fd5aabcb91d332cc09adf8d0
#
_cell.length_a   1.000
_cell.length_b   1.000
_cell.length_c   1.000
_cell.angle_alpha   90.00
_cell.angle_beta   90.00
_cell.angle_gamma   90.00
#
_symmetry.space_group_name_H-M   'P 1'
#
loop_
_entity.id
_entity.type
_entity.pdbx_description
1 polymer ?
#
loop_
_entity_poly.entity_id
_entity_poly.type
_entity_poly.pdbx_seq_one_letter_code
_entity_poly.pdbx_strand_id
1 'polypeptide(L)'
;MDAIFDYMKKYDYENLFFCQDKALDFKAVIAIHDTTLGPATGGCRMWNQYAGEMEAVEDALRLARGMTYKYAAAGVNLGGGKAVIIGDPRRKDREPVFRALGKFINRLGGRYLTGEDVGTTLADMEYIRMETEYVVTLPTYLGGAGDIAPMTALGTLRAMQACCNRVFGSDSLEEKRVAVQGLGAVGHNVVEQLHAEGARMVVTDIDPAKAAAMATRYGVEQVEPETIYDVDCDIFCPCALGKVIDDETLNRLKCKIICGSANNQLAEERHGELLEQMGMVYAPDYITNAGGTIYDTDRLGVGGVSHERGRAKVSRIYENMERVFEIADRDQIPTYLAADRMAEERIRQIAEVKKYVDDLKP
;
A
#
# COMPACT_ATOMS: atom_id res chain seq x y z
N MET A 1 21.33 -6.46 -8.44
CA MET A 1 21.83 -6.71 -7.05
C MET A 1 23.05 -7.63 -7.14
N ASP A 2 24.22 -7.17 -6.70
CA ASP A 2 25.48 -7.92 -6.87
C ASP A 2 25.70 -9.00 -5.79
N ALA A 3 25.21 -8.77 -4.56
CA ALA A 3 25.25 -9.74 -3.46
C ALA A 3 24.03 -9.62 -2.56
N ILE A 4 23.37 -10.75 -2.31
CA ILE A 4 22.13 -10.79 -1.48
C ILE A 4 22.42 -10.35 -0.05
N PHE A 5 23.48 -10.87 0.57
CA PHE A 5 23.81 -10.55 1.97
C PHE A 5 24.21 -9.09 2.16
N ASP A 6 24.88 -8.48 1.19
CA ASP A 6 25.23 -7.06 1.26
C ASP A 6 23.97 -6.18 1.20
N TYR A 7 23.02 -6.55 0.36
CA TYR A 7 21.72 -5.88 0.29
C TYR A 7 20.92 -6.06 1.59
N MET A 8 20.85 -7.28 2.12
CA MET A 8 20.19 -7.56 3.39
C MET A 8 20.82 -6.77 4.54
N LYS A 9 22.16 -6.73 4.63
CA LYS A 9 22.90 -5.97 5.62
C LYS A 9 22.67 -4.46 5.49
N LYS A 10 22.65 -3.94 4.27
CA LYS A 10 22.45 -2.50 4.01
C LYS A 10 21.11 -1.99 4.54
N TYR A 11 20.07 -2.82 4.49
CA TYR A 11 18.69 -2.48 4.82
C TYR A 11 18.11 -3.27 5.99
N ASP A 12 18.94 -3.94 6.78
CA ASP A 12 18.62 -4.66 8.03
C ASP A 12 17.52 -5.74 7.89
N TYR A 13 17.57 -6.54 6.80
CA TYR A 13 16.64 -7.65 6.64
C TYR A 13 16.94 -8.81 7.57
N GLU A 14 15.89 -9.37 8.18
CA GLU A 14 16.01 -10.51 9.08
C GLU A 14 16.21 -11.85 8.36
N ASN A 15 15.36 -12.14 7.35
CA ASN A 15 15.37 -13.43 6.68
C ASN A 15 14.98 -13.38 5.22
N LEU A 16 15.52 -14.34 4.45
CA LEU A 16 15.13 -14.64 3.10
C LEU A 16 15.02 -16.16 2.94
N PHE A 17 13.86 -16.65 2.48
CA PHE A 17 13.58 -18.07 2.31
C PHE A 17 13.30 -18.38 0.85
N PHE A 18 13.97 -19.41 0.32
CA PHE A 18 13.71 -19.96 -1.00
C PHE A 18 12.83 -21.20 -0.86
N CYS A 19 11.71 -21.22 -1.55
CA CYS A 19 10.73 -22.29 -1.53
C CYS A 19 10.62 -22.93 -2.91
N GLN A 20 10.78 -24.25 -2.98
CA GLN A 20 10.72 -24.99 -4.23
C GLN A 20 9.94 -26.30 -4.05
N ASP A 21 9.11 -26.64 -5.04
CA ASP A 21 8.53 -27.98 -5.24
C ASP A 21 8.69 -28.35 -6.71
N LYS A 22 9.55 -29.35 -6.97
CA LYS A 22 9.85 -29.80 -8.35
C LYS A 22 8.65 -30.42 -9.06
N ALA A 23 7.78 -31.11 -8.32
CA ALA A 23 6.63 -31.80 -8.92
C ALA A 23 5.57 -30.81 -9.43
N LEU A 24 5.50 -29.63 -8.83
CA LEU A 24 4.55 -28.57 -9.15
C LEU A 24 5.15 -27.46 -10.02
N ASP A 25 6.44 -27.57 -10.40
CA ASP A 25 7.20 -26.46 -10.99
C ASP A 25 6.97 -25.16 -10.20
N PHE A 26 7.01 -25.27 -8.86
CA PHE A 26 6.78 -24.18 -7.94
C PHE A 26 8.11 -23.62 -7.46
N LYS A 27 8.25 -22.29 -7.57
CA LYS A 27 9.36 -21.52 -7.02
C LYS A 27 8.82 -20.25 -6.38
N ALA A 28 9.23 -19.99 -5.16
CA ALA A 28 8.88 -18.76 -4.47
C ALA A 28 10.02 -18.28 -3.56
N VAL A 29 9.99 -17.00 -3.27
CA VAL A 29 10.86 -16.33 -2.30
C VAL A 29 9.97 -15.68 -1.25
N ILE A 30 10.30 -15.88 0.04
CA ILE A 30 9.66 -15.17 1.15
C ILE A 30 10.73 -14.32 1.82
N ALA A 31 10.55 -13.00 1.79
CA ALA A 31 11.38 -12.04 2.48
C ALA A 31 10.71 -11.57 3.77
N ILE A 32 11.45 -11.56 4.87
CA ILE A 32 11.09 -10.91 6.13
C ILE A 32 12.07 -9.76 6.34
N HIS A 33 11.54 -8.53 6.40
CA HIS A 33 12.36 -7.35 6.61
C HIS A 33 12.56 -7.09 8.09
N ASP A 34 11.51 -6.85 8.85
CA ASP A 34 11.58 -6.47 10.25
C ASP A 34 10.36 -7.01 11.02
N THR A 35 10.57 -7.61 12.17
CA THR A 35 9.52 -8.14 13.06
C THR A 35 9.46 -7.40 14.40
N THR A 36 10.12 -6.26 14.53
CA THR A 36 10.15 -5.45 15.76
C THR A 36 8.75 -5.09 16.25
N LEU A 37 7.85 -4.70 15.36
CA LEU A 37 6.48 -4.32 15.71
C LEU A 37 5.55 -5.53 15.88
N GLY A 38 5.89 -6.68 15.31
CA GLY A 38 5.07 -7.88 15.33
C GLY A 38 5.41 -8.82 14.17
N PRO A 39 4.62 -9.88 13.92
CA PRO A 39 4.86 -10.80 12.82
C PRO A 39 4.96 -10.06 11.49
N ALA A 40 5.92 -10.46 10.64
CA ALA A 40 6.02 -9.93 9.29
C ALA A 40 4.76 -10.23 8.50
N THR A 41 4.19 -9.24 7.86
CA THR A 41 2.95 -9.39 7.10
C THR A 41 3.07 -8.72 5.74
N GLY A 42 2.50 -9.35 4.73
CA GLY A 42 2.43 -8.81 3.37
C GLY A 42 1.95 -9.86 2.37
N GLY A 43 1.37 -9.40 1.27
CA GLY A 43 0.75 -10.27 0.28
C GLY A 43 1.72 -11.17 -0.47
N CYS A 44 1.19 -12.23 -1.08
CA CYS A 44 1.94 -13.05 -2.03
C CYS A 44 1.66 -12.61 -3.46
N ARG A 45 2.71 -12.19 -4.16
CA ARG A 45 2.68 -11.82 -5.58
C ARG A 45 2.94 -13.04 -6.44
N MET A 46 2.22 -13.20 -7.55
CA MET A 46 2.57 -14.17 -8.59
C MET A 46 2.85 -13.42 -9.89
N TRP A 47 4.07 -13.58 -10.43
CA TRP A 47 4.52 -12.83 -11.60
C TRP A 47 5.50 -13.64 -12.45
N ASN A 48 5.41 -13.54 -13.77
CA ASN A 48 6.22 -14.30 -14.72
C ASN A 48 7.11 -13.44 -15.64
N GLN A 49 7.10 -12.12 -15.45
CA GLN A 49 7.86 -11.20 -16.32
C GLN A 49 9.16 -10.70 -15.65
N TYR A 50 9.70 -11.46 -14.69
CA TYR A 50 11.04 -11.20 -14.18
C TYR A 50 12.08 -11.62 -15.20
N ALA A 51 13.12 -10.80 -15.43
CA ALA A 51 14.23 -11.13 -16.31
C ALA A 51 15.07 -12.32 -15.77
N GLY A 52 14.95 -12.61 -14.46
CA GLY A 52 15.59 -13.73 -13.81
C GLY A 52 15.20 -13.86 -12.33
N GLU A 53 15.62 -14.95 -11.69
CA GLU A 53 15.30 -15.25 -10.29
C GLU A 53 15.78 -14.14 -9.33
N MET A 54 16.90 -13.48 -9.64
CA MET A 54 17.45 -12.40 -8.83
C MET A 54 16.56 -11.16 -8.81
N GLU A 55 15.87 -10.85 -9.91
CA GLU A 55 14.90 -9.73 -9.94
C GLU A 55 13.69 -10.04 -9.07
N ALA A 56 13.22 -11.30 -9.04
CA ALA A 56 12.16 -11.73 -8.12
C ALA A 56 12.59 -11.64 -6.65
N VAL A 57 13.84 -11.97 -6.34
CA VAL A 57 14.43 -11.79 -4.99
C VAL A 57 14.44 -10.31 -4.60
N GLU A 58 14.92 -9.44 -5.49
CA GLU A 58 14.98 -8.01 -5.25
C GLU A 58 13.58 -7.40 -5.06
N ASP A 59 12.59 -7.83 -5.86
CA ASP A 59 11.21 -7.40 -5.71
C ASP A 59 10.62 -7.85 -4.36
N ALA A 60 10.86 -9.10 -3.93
CA ALA A 60 10.43 -9.61 -2.63
C ALA A 60 11.03 -8.79 -1.47
N LEU A 61 12.33 -8.51 -1.52
CA LEU A 61 13.02 -7.70 -0.53
C LEU A 61 12.44 -6.28 -0.50
N ARG A 62 12.43 -5.57 -1.62
CA ARG A 62 11.91 -4.20 -1.72
C ARG A 62 10.48 -4.08 -1.20
N LEU A 63 9.61 -5.02 -1.57
CA LEU A 63 8.21 -5.02 -1.14
C LEU A 63 8.06 -5.35 0.35
N ALA A 64 8.87 -6.26 0.91
CA ALA A 64 8.87 -6.57 2.34
C ALA A 64 9.26 -5.34 3.18
N ARG A 65 10.28 -4.58 2.76
CA ARG A 65 10.65 -3.31 3.40
C ARG A 65 9.51 -2.28 3.32
N GLY A 66 8.89 -2.13 2.16
CA GLY A 66 7.73 -1.24 1.99
C GLY A 66 6.57 -1.58 2.93
N MET A 67 6.32 -2.89 3.18
CA MET A 67 5.30 -3.31 4.14
C MET A 67 5.66 -2.94 5.59
N THR A 68 6.94 -3.04 6.00
CA THR A 68 7.38 -2.57 7.33
C THR A 68 7.06 -1.10 7.52
N TYR A 69 7.45 -0.26 6.57
CA TYR A 69 7.20 1.18 6.63
C TYR A 69 5.71 1.50 6.65
N LYS A 70 4.94 0.83 5.80
CA LYS A 70 3.47 0.99 5.74
C LYS A 70 2.79 0.66 7.08
N TYR A 71 3.10 -0.49 7.70
CA TYR A 71 2.53 -0.85 9.00
C TYR A 71 3.00 0.05 10.12
N ALA A 72 4.28 0.40 10.13
CA ALA A 72 4.83 1.31 11.13
C ALA A 72 4.17 2.68 11.07
N ALA A 73 4.07 3.27 9.91
CA ALA A 73 3.45 4.58 9.71
C ALA A 73 1.92 4.55 9.95
N ALA A 74 1.26 3.43 9.63
CA ALA A 74 -0.17 3.25 9.90
C ALA A 74 -0.50 2.99 11.38
N GLY A 75 0.49 2.91 12.28
CA GLY A 75 0.26 2.60 13.70
C GLY A 75 -0.14 1.14 13.96
N VAL A 76 0.05 0.23 12.99
CA VAL A 76 -0.27 -1.19 13.12
C VAL A 76 0.92 -1.94 13.72
N ASN A 77 0.65 -2.87 14.65
CA ASN A 77 1.69 -3.66 15.32
C ASN A 77 2.00 -4.94 14.53
N LEU A 78 2.51 -4.75 13.32
CA LEU A 78 2.97 -5.82 12.42
C LEU A 78 4.31 -5.41 11.79
N GLY A 79 5.12 -6.41 11.51
CA GLY A 79 6.34 -6.27 10.74
C GLY A 79 6.07 -6.37 9.24
N GLY A 80 7.11 -6.25 8.42
CA GLY A 80 7.00 -6.32 6.96
C GLY A 80 7.58 -7.59 6.38
N GLY A 81 6.80 -8.24 5.55
CA GLY A 81 7.20 -9.40 4.76
C GLY A 81 6.57 -9.40 3.39
N LYS A 82 7.08 -10.25 2.51
CA LYS A 82 6.54 -10.44 1.16
C LYS A 82 6.85 -11.84 0.65
N ALA A 83 5.87 -12.48 0.02
CA ALA A 83 6.12 -13.64 -0.80
C ALA A 83 6.04 -13.27 -2.29
N VAL A 84 6.94 -13.82 -3.09
CA VAL A 84 6.93 -13.70 -4.55
C VAL A 84 6.98 -15.11 -5.14
N ILE A 85 5.97 -15.48 -5.89
CA ILE A 85 5.90 -16.73 -6.67
C ILE A 85 6.33 -16.41 -8.09
N ILE A 86 7.35 -17.10 -8.58
CA ILE A 86 7.82 -16.98 -9.96
C ILE A 86 6.96 -17.93 -10.82
N GLY A 87 5.96 -17.39 -11.50
CA GLY A 87 5.02 -18.19 -12.28
C GLY A 87 3.95 -17.39 -13.00
N ASP A 88 3.30 -18.02 -13.99
CA ASP A 88 2.23 -17.36 -14.75
C ASP A 88 0.98 -17.19 -13.88
N PRO A 89 0.52 -15.95 -13.63
CA PRO A 89 -0.69 -15.70 -12.86
C PRO A 89 -1.98 -16.23 -13.53
N ARG A 90 -1.93 -16.62 -14.81
CA ARG A 90 -3.05 -17.18 -15.55
C ARG A 90 -3.08 -18.71 -15.55
N ARG A 91 -2.14 -19.37 -14.83
CA ARG A 91 -2.12 -20.85 -14.74
C ARG A 91 -3.42 -21.37 -14.16
N LYS A 92 -3.87 -22.54 -14.64
CA LYS A 92 -5.15 -23.16 -14.24
C LYS A 92 -5.05 -24.04 -12.99
N ASP A 93 -3.90 -24.64 -12.75
CA ASP A 93 -3.59 -25.53 -11.62
C ASP A 93 -3.15 -24.72 -10.38
N ARG A 94 -4.01 -23.83 -9.92
CA ARG A 94 -3.70 -22.89 -8.82
C ARG A 94 -3.67 -23.58 -7.45
N GLU A 95 -4.65 -24.44 -7.15
CA GLU A 95 -4.79 -25.09 -5.85
C GLU A 95 -3.49 -25.74 -5.35
N PRO A 96 -2.85 -26.69 -6.09
CA PRO A 96 -1.64 -27.35 -5.57
C PRO A 96 -0.49 -26.37 -5.33
N VAL A 97 -0.38 -25.33 -6.13
CA VAL A 97 0.67 -24.29 -6.03
C VAL A 97 0.50 -23.47 -4.76
N PHE A 98 -0.71 -22.96 -4.51
CA PHE A 98 -0.97 -22.14 -3.33
C PHE A 98 -1.01 -22.95 -2.04
N ARG A 99 -1.43 -24.21 -2.09
CA ARG A 99 -1.27 -25.13 -0.96
C ARG A 99 0.20 -25.43 -0.67
N ALA A 100 1.06 -25.57 -1.69
CA ALA A 100 2.50 -25.70 -1.48
C ALA A 100 3.07 -24.46 -0.77
N LEU A 101 2.70 -23.23 -1.22
CA LEU A 101 3.07 -22.01 -0.52
C LEU A 101 2.58 -22.02 0.93
N GLY A 102 1.34 -22.43 1.17
CA GLY A 102 0.77 -22.53 2.52
C GLY A 102 1.58 -23.41 3.45
N LYS A 103 2.07 -24.57 2.97
CA LYS A 103 2.96 -25.45 3.74
C LYS A 103 4.30 -24.80 4.10
N PHE A 104 4.90 -24.03 3.18
CA PHE A 104 6.12 -23.29 3.48
C PHE A 104 5.87 -22.19 4.52
N ILE A 105 4.77 -21.43 4.38
CA ILE A 105 4.37 -20.40 5.35
C ILE A 105 4.13 -21.03 6.73
N ASN A 106 3.43 -22.17 6.80
CA ASN A 106 3.17 -22.86 8.07
C ASN A 106 4.45 -23.22 8.83
N ARG A 107 5.51 -23.63 8.11
CA ARG A 107 6.81 -23.95 8.70
C ARG A 107 7.52 -22.75 9.33
N LEU A 108 7.13 -21.52 8.96
CA LEU A 108 7.67 -20.30 9.57
C LEU A 108 7.04 -19.98 10.94
N GLY A 109 6.05 -20.79 11.40
CA GLY A 109 5.51 -20.74 12.75
C GLY A 109 4.92 -19.39 13.14
N GLY A 110 4.25 -18.69 12.22
CA GLY A 110 3.64 -17.38 12.46
C GLY A 110 4.58 -16.19 12.32
N ARG A 111 5.84 -16.39 11.96
CA ARG A 111 6.75 -15.25 11.68
C ARG A 111 6.38 -14.46 10.44
N TYR A 112 5.67 -15.09 9.51
CA TYR A 112 5.15 -14.45 8.29
C TYR A 112 3.67 -14.77 8.10
N LEU A 113 2.87 -13.73 7.87
CA LEU A 113 1.46 -13.79 7.51
C LEU A 113 1.31 -13.29 6.07
N THR A 114 0.58 -14.06 5.25
CA THR A 114 0.37 -13.72 3.84
C THR A 114 -1.00 -13.12 3.59
N GLY A 115 -1.16 -12.50 2.43
CA GLY A 115 -2.41 -11.97 1.91
C GLY A 115 -2.41 -11.92 0.39
N GLU A 116 -3.47 -11.39 -0.19
CA GLU A 116 -3.60 -11.16 -1.63
C GLU A 116 -2.65 -10.05 -2.12
N ASP A 117 -2.12 -10.18 -3.32
CA ASP A 117 -1.37 -9.17 -4.05
C ASP A 117 -1.49 -9.39 -5.57
N VAL A 118 -0.73 -8.69 -6.38
CA VAL A 118 -0.72 -8.80 -7.84
C VAL A 118 -0.55 -10.27 -8.29
N GLY A 119 -1.42 -10.71 -9.18
CA GLY A 119 -1.40 -12.05 -9.75
C GLY A 119 -2.01 -13.13 -8.86
N THR A 120 -2.54 -12.77 -7.68
CA THR A 120 -3.26 -13.67 -6.78
C THR A 120 -4.68 -13.18 -6.52
N THR A 121 -5.51 -14.03 -5.96
CA THR A 121 -6.94 -13.81 -5.73
C THR A 121 -7.36 -14.29 -4.35
N LEU A 122 -8.55 -13.89 -3.88
CA LEU A 122 -9.14 -14.42 -2.63
C LEU A 122 -9.27 -15.96 -2.65
N ALA A 123 -9.57 -16.56 -3.80
CA ALA A 123 -9.62 -18.03 -3.92
C ALA A 123 -8.26 -18.68 -3.67
N ASP A 124 -7.17 -18.04 -4.07
CA ASP A 124 -5.81 -18.53 -3.78
C ASP A 124 -5.49 -18.44 -2.29
N MET A 125 -6.01 -17.43 -1.61
CA MET A 125 -5.87 -17.30 -0.15
C MET A 125 -6.62 -18.43 0.58
N GLU A 126 -7.76 -18.88 0.04
CA GLU A 126 -8.46 -20.05 0.58
C GLU A 126 -7.61 -21.32 0.45
N TYR A 127 -6.95 -21.54 -0.70
CA TYR A 127 -6.03 -22.66 -0.85
C TYR A 127 -4.86 -22.61 0.14
N ILE A 128 -4.26 -21.44 0.36
CA ILE A 128 -3.22 -21.27 1.39
C ILE A 128 -3.79 -21.57 2.78
N ARG A 129 -5.01 -21.11 3.06
CA ARG A 129 -5.69 -21.29 4.35
C ARG A 129 -5.94 -22.75 4.70
N MET A 130 -6.06 -23.65 3.72
CA MET A 130 -6.17 -25.09 3.94
C MET A 130 -4.92 -25.69 4.61
N GLU A 131 -3.76 -25.06 4.47
CA GLU A 131 -2.47 -25.57 4.97
C GLU A 131 -1.93 -24.77 6.19
N THR A 132 -2.44 -23.55 6.42
CA THR A 132 -1.95 -22.68 7.50
C THR A 132 -3.00 -21.66 7.94
N GLU A 133 -2.96 -21.25 9.21
CA GLU A 133 -3.77 -20.14 9.73
C GLU A 133 -3.17 -18.75 9.44
N TYR A 134 -1.94 -18.68 8.98
CA TYR A 134 -1.17 -17.44 8.79
C TYR A 134 -1.51 -16.73 7.47
N VAL A 135 -2.81 -16.48 7.26
CA VAL A 135 -3.38 -15.76 6.10
C VAL A 135 -4.21 -14.61 6.62
N VAL A 136 -3.96 -13.39 6.15
CA VAL A 136 -4.69 -12.17 6.56
C VAL A 136 -5.90 -11.93 5.68
N THR A 137 -5.69 -11.83 4.37
CA THR A 137 -6.74 -11.55 3.40
C THR A 137 -7.58 -12.80 3.14
N LEU A 138 -8.82 -12.78 3.58
CA LEU A 138 -9.77 -13.89 3.40
C LEU A 138 -11.16 -13.36 3.03
N PRO A 139 -11.98 -14.17 2.36
CA PRO A 139 -13.39 -13.89 2.18
C PRO A 139 -14.13 -13.75 3.52
N THR A 140 -15.23 -13.02 3.53
CA THR A 140 -16.02 -12.78 4.75
C THR A 140 -16.54 -14.06 5.41
N TYR A 141 -16.93 -15.07 4.62
CA TYR A 141 -17.40 -16.36 5.16
C TYR A 141 -16.29 -17.21 5.83
N LEU A 142 -15.01 -16.85 5.64
CA LEU A 142 -13.87 -17.40 6.38
C LEU A 142 -13.34 -16.43 7.46
N GLY A 143 -14.12 -15.41 7.83
CA GLY A 143 -13.78 -14.45 8.86
C GLY A 143 -12.78 -13.38 8.41
N GLY A 144 -12.65 -13.17 7.10
CA GLY A 144 -11.84 -12.11 6.52
C GLY A 144 -12.60 -10.80 6.32
N ALA A 145 -11.89 -9.77 5.88
CA ALA A 145 -12.43 -8.44 5.63
C ALA A 145 -13.23 -8.32 4.32
N GLY A 146 -13.07 -9.28 3.40
CA GLY A 146 -13.67 -9.22 2.06
C GLY A 146 -13.04 -8.13 1.19
N ASP A 147 -13.87 -7.37 0.48
CA ASP A 147 -13.39 -6.26 -0.36
C ASP A 147 -12.88 -5.10 0.50
N ILE A 148 -11.59 -4.80 0.36
CA ILE A 148 -10.90 -3.74 1.10
C ILE A 148 -10.79 -2.42 0.33
N ALA A 149 -11.23 -2.38 -0.93
CA ALA A 149 -11.13 -1.18 -1.78
C ALA A 149 -11.87 0.03 -1.20
N PRO A 150 -13.08 -0.09 -0.60
CA PRO A 150 -13.75 1.04 0.03
C PRO A 150 -12.97 1.64 1.19
N MET A 151 -12.23 0.82 1.95
CA MET A 151 -11.40 1.27 3.07
C MET A 151 -10.09 1.89 2.60
N THR A 152 -9.52 1.41 1.48
CA THR A 152 -8.39 2.08 0.84
C THR A 152 -8.80 3.48 0.36
N ALA A 153 -9.96 3.60 -0.26
CA ALA A 153 -10.51 4.89 -0.69
C ALA A 153 -10.76 5.83 0.51
N LEU A 154 -11.32 5.31 1.63
CA LEU A 154 -11.50 6.10 2.85
C LEU A 154 -10.16 6.62 3.39
N GLY A 155 -9.10 5.79 3.38
CA GLY A 155 -7.76 6.22 3.78
C GLY A 155 -7.24 7.35 2.91
N THR A 156 -7.40 7.22 1.58
CA THR A 156 -7.03 8.26 0.62
C THR A 156 -7.80 9.56 0.86
N LEU A 157 -9.10 9.46 1.12
CA LEU A 157 -9.94 10.62 1.46
C LEU A 157 -9.45 11.32 2.72
N ARG A 158 -9.15 10.56 3.79
CA ARG A 158 -8.64 11.12 5.05
C ARG A 158 -7.30 11.83 4.89
N ALA A 159 -6.38 11.23 4.13
CA ALA A 159 -5.12 11.87 3.78
C ALA A 159 -5.33 13.16 2.98
N MET A 160 -6.27 13.14 2.04
CA MET A 160 -6.62 14.29 1.21
C MET A 160 -7.19 15.45 2.05
N GLN A 161 -8.05 15.13 3.03
CA GLN A 161 -8.57 16.11 3.99
C GLN A 161 -7.47 16.76 4.82
N ALA A 162 -6.49 15.99 5.32
CA ALA A 162 -5.34 16.54 6.04
C ALA A 162 -4.48 17.45 5.14
N CYS A 163 -4.27 17.05 3.86
CA CYS A 163 -3.58 17.90 2.89
C CYS A 163 -4.34 19.20 2.60
N CYS A 164 -5.67 19.14 2.50
CA CYS A 164 -6.51 20.34 2.33
C CYS A 164 -6.40 21.28 3.54
N ASN A 165 -6.42 20.74 4.75
CA ASN A 165 -6.20 21.54 5.96
C ASN A 165 -4.84 22.22 5.92
N ARG A 166 -3.79 21.51 5.53
CA ARG A 166 -2.42 22.04 5.40
C ARG A 166 -2.31 23.17 4.37
N VAL A 167 -2.94 23.02 3.20
CA VAL A 167 -2.77 23.93 2.05
C VAL A 167 -3.78 25.06 2.06
N PHE A 168 -5.02 24.79 2.46
CA PHE A 168 -6.12 25.74 2.35
C PHE A 168 -6.69 26.21 3.72
N GLY A 169 -6.19 25.64 4.85
CA GLY A 169 -6.66 25.98 6.19
C GLY A 169 -8.05 25.40 6.52
N SER A 170 -8.53 24.43 5.75
CA SER A 170 -9.78 23.71 5.97
C SER A 170 -9.66 22.30 5.40
N ASP A 171 -10.17 21.31 6.11
CA ASP A 171 -10.23 19.91 5.70
C ASP A 171 -11.42 19.59 4.76
N SER A 172 -12.27 20.60 4.46
CA SER A 172 -13.39 20.44 3.54
C SER A 172 -12.93 20.17 2.13
N LEU A 173 -13.54 19.15 1.51
CA LEU A 173 -13.38 18.81 0.09
C LEU A 173 -14.49 19.43 -0.77
N GLU A 174 -15.48 20.08 -0.15
CA GLU A 174 -16.57 20.77 -0.86
C GLU A 174 -16.01 21.77 -1.87
N GLU A 175 -16.51 21.70 -3.10
CA GLU A 175 -16.09 22.54 -4.24
C GLU A 175 -14.60 22.37 -4.68
N LYS A 176 -13.78 21.53 -4.03
CA LYS A 176 -12.42 21.26 -4.48
C LYS A 176 -12.46 20.53 -5.81
N ARG A 177 -11.63 20.95 -6.75
CA ARG A 177 -11.49 20.30 -8.05
C ARG A 177 -10.41 19.21 -7.96
N VAL A 178 -10.84 17.94 -8.13
CA VAL A 178 -9.98 16.76 -8.01
C VAL A 178 -9.85 16.04 -9.32
N ALA A 179 -8.64 15.88 -9.84
CA ALA A 179 -8.36 15.10 -11.05
C ALA A 179 -8.00 13.65 -10.64
N VAL A 180 -8.90 12.70 -10.92
CA VAL A 180 -8.74 11.28 -10.56
C VAL A 180 -8.29 10.47 -11.76
N GLN A 181 -7.09 9.87 -11.66
CA GLN A 181 -6.52 9.01 -12.69
C GLN A 181 -6.67 7.53 -12.32
N GLY A 182 -7.49 6.81 -13.07
CA GLY A 182 -7.75 5.39 -12.87
C GLY A 182 -9.00 5.11 -12.05
N LEU A 183 -9.89 4.29 -12.61
CA LEU A 183 -11.21 3.96 -12.08
C LEU A 183 -11.36 2.45 -11.85
N GLY A 184 -10.27 1.83 -11.37
CA GLY A 184 -10.29 0.48 -10.83
C GLY A 184 -11.10 0.39 -9.53
N ALA A 185 -11.00 -0.74 -8.82
CA ALA A 185 -11.77 -0.95 -7.58
C ALA A 185 -11.59 0.19 -6.56
N VAL A 186 -10.37 0.68 -6.34
CA VAL A 186 -10.12 1.77 -5.40
C VAL A 186 -10.55 3.12 -5.99
N GLY A 187 -10.15 3.45 -7.23
CA GLY A 187 -10.47 4.76 -7.83
C GLY A 187 -11.98 5.00 -7.97
N HIS A 188 -12.76 3.95 -8.28
CA HIS A 188 -14.22 4.01 -8.26
C HIS A 188 -14.75 4.45 -6.88
N ASN A 189 -14.29 3.81 -5.83
CA ASN A 189 -14.69 4.15 -4.45
C ASN A 189 -14.21 5.55 -4.02
N VAL A 190 -13.04 6.01 -4.51
CA VAL A 190 -12.56 7.38 -4.28
C VAL A 190 -13.51 8.39 -4.91
N VAL A 191 -13.92 8.18 -6.17
CA VAL A 191 -14.91 9.05 -6.84
C VAL A 191 -16.23 9.09 -6.08
N GLU A 192 -16.75 7.92 -5.66
CA GLU A 192 -18.00 7.85 -4.87
C GLU A 192 -17.91 8.63 -3.56
N GLN A 193 -16.82 8.49 -2.82
CA GLN A 193 -16.63 9.19 -1.55
C GLN A 193 -16.39 10.68 -1.74
N LEU A 194 -15.62 11.10 -2.75
CA LEU A 194 -15.43 12.50 -3.11
C LEU A 194 -16.75 13.19 -3.52
N HIS A 195 -17.60 12.46 -4.25
CA HIS A 195 -18.93 12.97 -4.61
C HIS A 195 -19.79 13.23 -3.37
N ALA A 196 -19.73 12.32 -2.40
CA ALA A 196 -20.44 12.48 -1.12
C ALA A 196 -19.94 13.68 -0.29
N GLU A 197 -18.67 14.07 -0.45
CA GLU A 197 -18.05 15.25 0.19
C GLU A 197 -18.27 16.55 -0.60
N GLY A 198 -18.98 16.51 -1.74
CA GLY A 198 -19.30 17.69 -2.57
C GLY A 198 -18.12 18.18 -3.42
N ALA A 199 -17.12 17.34 -3.69
CA ALA A 199 -15.99 17.68 -4.54
C ALA A 199 -16.40 17.74 -6.03
N ARG A 200 -15.75 18.58 -6.81
CA ARG A 200 -15.84 18.61 -8.28
C ARG A 200 -14.75 17.74 -8.87
N MET A 201 -15.10 16.83 -9.74
CA MET A 201 -14.14 15.85 -10.24
C MET A 201 -13.97 15.87 -11.74
N VAL A 202 -12.73 15.62 -12.17
CA VAL A 202 -12.36 15.29 -13.55
C VAL A 202 -11.75 13.88 -13.49
N VAL A 203 -12.25 12.95 -14.31
CA VAL A 203 -11.85 11.54 -14.22
C VAL A 203 -11.29 11.03 -15.55
N THR A 204 -10.39 10.05 -15.45
CA THR A 204 -9.90 9.31 -16.61
C THR A 204 -9.61 7.86 -16.28
N ASP A 205 -9.73 6.98 -17.26
CA ASP A 205 -9.24 5.58 -17.23
C ASP A 205 -8.84 5.18 -18.66
N ILE A 206 -7.91 4.23 -18.78
CA ILE A 206 -7.55 3.63 -20.08
C ILE A 206 -8.72 2.88 -20.72
N ASP A 207 -9.69 2.44 -19.92
CA ASP A 207 -10.97 1.91 -20.35
C ASP A 207 -12.00 3.06 -20.37
N PRO A 208 -12.34 3.60 -21.55
CA PRO A 208 -13.26 4.75 -21.67
C PRO A 208 -14.67 4.43 -21.15
N ALA A 209 -15.07 3.16 -21.11
CA ALA A 209 -16.38 2.77 -20.59
C ALA A 209 -16.49 3.03 -19.08
N LYS A 210 -15.41 2.86 -18.33
CA LYS A 210 -15.38 3.17 -16.89
C LYS A 210 -15.51 4.68 -16.65
N ALA A 211 -14.79 5.50 -17.42
CA ALA A 211 -14.88 6.96 -17.32
C ALA A 211 -16.29 7.45 -17.65
N ALA A 212 -16.88 6.94 -18.72
CA ALA A 212 -18.26 7.26 -19.12
C ALA A 212 -19.30 6.84 -18.07
N ALA A 213 -19.11 5.69 -17.42
CA ALA A 213 -19.98 5.23 -16.34
C ALA A 213 -19.94 6.18 -15.13
N MET A 214 -18.76 6.68 -14.75
CA MET A 214 -18.59 7.66 -13.67
C MET A 214 -19.21 9.00 -14.05
N ALA A 215 -18.98 9.48 -15.27
CA ALA A 215 -19.59 10.71 -15.79
C ALA A 215 -21.13 10.64 -15.74
N THR A 216 -21.70 9.51 -16.15
CA THR A 216 -23.15 9.30 -16.13
C THR A 216 -23.71 9.23 -14.70
N ARG A 217 -23.03 8.51 -13.81
CA ARG A 217 -23.52 8.25 -12.42
C ARG A 217 -23.39 9.45 -11.52
N TYR A 218 -22.30 10.20 -11.63
CA TYR A 218 -21.95 11.26 -10.67
C TYR A 218 -21.91 12.67 -11.32
N GLY A 219 -22.15 12.78 -12.62
CA GLY A 219 -22.12 14.08 -13.33
C GLY A 219 -20.72 14.70 -13.42
N VAL A 220 -19.66 13.85 -13.40
CA VAL A 220 -18.28 14.32 -13.42
C VAL A 220 -17.76 14.51 -14.85
N GLU A 221 -16.81 15.41 -15.02
CA GLU A 221 -16.09 15.63 -16.29
C GLU A 221 -15.19 14.44 -16.59
N GLN A 222 -15.15 13.98 -17.84
CA GLN A 222 -14.17 12.96 -18.28
C GLN A 222 -13.20 13.56 -19.29
N VAL A 223 -11.95 13.10 -19.22
CA VAL A 223 -10.89 13.51 -20.16
C VAL A 223 -10.11 12.28 -20.63
N GLU A 224 -9.38 12.43 -21.76
CA GLU A 224 -8.48 11.40 -22.26
C GLU A 224 -7.32 11.17 -21.26
N PRO A 225 -6.77 9.94 -21.18
CA PRO A 225 -5.74 9.59 -20.19
C PRO A 225 -4.53 10.54 -20.19
N GLU A 226 -4.06 10.94 -21.34
CA GLU A 226 -2.91 11.85 -21.46
C GLU A 226 -3.21 13.29 -21.06
N THR A 227 -4.48 13.69 -21.07
CA THR A 227 -4.90 15.06 -20.78
C THR A 227 -5.03 15.34 -19.28
N ILE A 228 -5.12 14.28 -18.46
CA ILE A 228 -5.36 14.41 -17.01
C ILE A 228 -4.29 15.24 -16.30
N TYR A 229 -3.04 15.17 -16.75
CA TYR A 229 -1.91 15.91 -16.17
C TYR A 229 -1.96 17.41 -16.42
N ASP A 230 -2.71 17.85 -17.45
CA ASP A 230 -2.88 19.28 -17.81
C ASP A 230 -4.10 19.93 -17.17
N VAL A 231 -4.89 19.14 -16.44
CA VAL A 231 -6.10 19.63 -15.76
C VAL A 231 -5.73 20.64 -14.70
N ASP A 232 -6.30 21.84 -14.76
CA ASP A 232 -6.24 22.81 -13.68
C ASP A 232 -7.12 22.33 -12.52
N CYS A 233 -6.50 21.87 -11.43
CA CYS A 233 -7.19 21.29 -10.27
C CYS A 233 -6.50 21.66 -8.96
N ASP A 234 -7.21 21.50 -7.85
CA ASP A 234 -6.65 21.63 -6.51
C ASP A 234 -5.82 20.40 -6.14
N ILE A 235 -6.29 19.22 -6.55
CA ILE A 235 -5.74 17.94 -6.14
C ILE A 235 -5.62 17.01 -7.35
N PHE A 236 -4.43 16.46 -7.58
CA PHE A 236 -4.21 15.34 -8.47
C PHE A 236 -4.24 14.04 -7.68
N CYS A 237 -5.10 13.09 -8.07
CA CYS A 237 -5.36 11.84 -7.36
C CYS A 237 -5.04 10.63 -8.24
N PRO A 238 -3.77 10.16 -8.30
CA PRO A 238 -3.40 8.97 -9.04
C PRO A 238 -3.90 7.70 -8.33
N CYS A 239 -4.77 6.93 -9.00
CA CYS A 239 -5.36 5.68 -8.52
C CYS A 239 -5.13 4.49 -9.47
N ALA A 240 -4.28 4.65 -10.50
CA ALA A 240 -3.97 3.63 -11.50
C ALA A 240 -2.61 2.96 -11.22
N LEU A 241 -1.68 3.06 -12.16
CA LEU A 241 -0.33 2.51 -12.04
C LEU A 241 0.61 3.47 -11.31
N GLY A 242 1.73 2.96 -10.81
CA GLY A 242 2.80 3.77 -10.23
C GLY A 242 3.66 4.46 -11.27
N LYS A 243 4.64 5.25 -10.77
CA LYS A 243 5.61 6.01 -11.58
C LYS A 243 4.98 7.06 -12.50
N VAL A 244 3.84 7.60 -12.09
CA VAL A 244 3.12 8.62 -12.85
C VAL A 244 3.62 10.05 -12.60
N ILE A 245 4.45 10.23 -11.59
CA ILE A 245 5.16 11.49 -11.31
C ILE A 245 6.61 11.31 -11.77
N ASP A 246 6.90 11.77 -12.96
CA ASP A 246 8.21 11.71 -13.62
C ASP A 246 8.60 13.08 -14.19
N ASP A 247 9.73 13.17 -14.91
CA ASP A 247 10.24 14.42 -15.47
C ASP A 247 9.29 15.09 -16.47
N GLU A 248 8.46 14.32 -17.17
CA GLU A 248 7.53 14.83 -18.16
C GLU A 248 6.23 15.33 -17.48
N THR A 249 5.61 14.45 -16.68
CA THR A 249 4.31 14.72 -16.08
C THR A 249 4.38 15.78 -14.99
N LEU A 250 5.46 15.82 -14.22
CA LEU A 250 5.70 16.80 -13.16
C LEU A 250 5.56 18.25 -13.66
N ASN A 251 6.09 18.54 -14.85
CA ASN A 251 6.04 19.89 -15.45
C ASN A 251 4.65 20.27 -15.99
N ARG A 252 3.75 19.31 -16.13
CA ARG A 252 2.37 19.52 -16.64
C ARG A 252 1.37 19.72 -15.52
N LEU A 253 1.66 19.21 -14.31
CA LEU A 253 0.76 19.31 -13.16
C LEU A 253 0.52 20.75 -12.74
N LYS A 254 -0.76 21.09 -12.50
CA LYS A 254 -1.20 22.43 -12.07
C LYS A 254 -1.88 22.42 -10.70
N CYS A 255 -1.76 21.30 -9.98
CA CYS A 255 -2.37 21.13 -8.67
C CYS A 255 -1.48 21.69 -7.53
N LYS A 256 -2.09 21.83 -6.36
CA LYS A 256 -1.37 22.15 -5.11
C LYS A 256 -1.09 20.91 -4.28
N ILE A 257 -1.87 19.84 -4.49
CA ILE A 257 -1.81 18.61 -3.71
C ILE A 257 -1.75 17.43 -4.67
N ILE A 258 -0.87 16.47 -4.37
CA ILE A 258 -0.85 15.14 -4.98
C ILE A 258 -1.18 14.15 -3.88
N CYS A 259 -2.36 13.52 -3.97
CA CYS A 259 -2.86 12.56 -2.99
C CYS A 259 -3.73 11.50 -3.67
N GLY A 260 -3.21 10.30 -3.80
CA GLY A 260 -3.89 9.20 -4.49
C GLY A 260 -3.61 7.85 -3.89
N SER A 261 -4.28 6.80 -4.40
CA SER A 261 -4.18 5.43 -3.89
C SER A 261 -3.18 4.55 -4.63
N ALA A 262 -2.60 5.02 -5.75
CA ALA A 262 -1.60 4.25 -6.49
C ALA A 262 -0.34 4.00 -5.66
N ASN A 263 0.28 2.82 -5.80
CA ASN A 263 1.57 2.53 -5.17
C ASN A 263 2.71 3.09 -6.03
N ASN A 264 3.81 3.50 -5.38
CA ASN A 264 5.03 3.99 -6.05
C ASN A 264 4.73 5.10 -7.05
N GLN A 265 4.01 6.14 -6.63
CA GLN A 265 3.57 7.24 -7.49
C GLN A 265 4.75 8.01 -8.08
N LEU A 266 5.82 8.23 -7.29
CA LEU A 266 7.06 8.84 -7.74
C LEU A 266 7.85 7.84 -8.60
N ALA A 267 8.30 8.25 -9.78
CA ALA A 267 9.17 7.44 -10.62
C ALA A 267 10.57 7.26 -9.98
N GLU A 268 11.07 8.32 -9.34
CA GLU A 268 12.32 8.37 -8.56
C GLU A 268 12.11 9.25 -7.31
N GLU A 269 12.90 9.01 -6.27
CA GLU A 269 12.82 9.79 -5.00
C GLU A 269 13.02 11.29 -5.22
N ARG A 270 13.91 11.68 -6.16
CA ARG A 270 14.16 13.11 -6.49
C ARG A 270 12.91 13.87 -6.94
N HIS A 271 11.90 13.18 -7.48
CA HIS A 271 10.64 13.85 -7.85
C HIS A 271 9.89 14.37 -6.63
N GLY A 272 10.04 13.72 -5.46
CA GLY A 272 9.50 14.24 -4.21
C GLY A 272 10.15 15.56 -3.78
N GLU A 273 11.47 15.72 -3.97
CA GLU A 273 12.19 16.98 -3.72
C GLU A 273 11.75 18.08 -4.71
N LEU A 274 11.59 17.72 -5.99
CA LEU A 274 11.13 18.65 -7.02
C LEU A 274 9.71 19.16 -6.73
N LEU A 275 8.79 18.28 -6.30
CA LEU A 275 7.44 18.69 -5.90
C LEU A 275 7.44 19.70 -4.77
N GLU A 276 8.28 19.51 -3.75
CA GLU A 276 8.42 20.45 -2.65
C GLU A 276 8.96 21.81 -3.14
N GLN A 277 9.98 21.80 -4.00
CA GLN A 277 10.53 23.02 -4.61
C GLN A 277 9.50 23.77 -5.44
N MET A 278 8.55 23.07 -6.06
CA MET A 278 7.41 23.63 -6.80
C MET A 278 6.27 24.10 -5.87
N GLY A 279 6.38 23.88 -4.55
CA GLY A 279 5.36 24.24 -3.59
C GLY A 279 4.13 23.33 -3.62
N MET A 280 4.26 22.12 -4.15
CA MET A 280 3.22 21.10 -4.17
C MET A 280 3.32 20.17 -2.96
N VAL A 281 2.23 19.93 -2.26
CA VAL A 281 2.17 18.96 -1.16
C VAL A 281 1.97 17.57 -1.73
N TYR A 282 2.95 16.68 -1.53
CA TYR A 282 2.85 15.26 -1.84
C TYR A 282 2.45 14.47 -0.61
N ALA A 283 1.33 13.75 -0.68
CA ALA A 283 0.94 12.78 0.34
C ALA A 283 1.58 11.42 0.00
N PRO A 284 2.50 10.90 0.84
CA PRO A 284 3.20 9.65 0.56
C PRO A 284 2.23 8.49 0.35
N ASP A 285 2.41 7.75 -0.72
CA ASP A 285 1.46 6.76 -1.22
C ASP A 285 1.16 5.65 -0.22
N TYR A 286 2.16 5.14 0.49
CA TYR A 286 1.98 4.07 1.47
C TYR A 286 1.28 4.53 2.76
N ILE A 287 1.16 5.86 2.99
CA ILE A 287 0.28 6.44 4.01
C ILE A 287 -1.15 6.49 3.48
N THR A 288 -1.35 7.10 2.32
CA THR A 288 -2.66 7.36 1.75
C THR A 288 -3.44 6.08 1.44
N ASN A 289 -2.75 5.06 0.92
CA ASN A 289 -3.36 3.79 0.52
C ASN A 289 -3.35 2.71 1.61
N ALA A 290 -2.94 3.04 2.84
CA ALA A 290 -2.88 2.05 3.92
C ALA A 290 -4.25 1.56 4.41
N GLY A 291 -5.35 2.25 4.05
CA GLY A 291 -6.68 1.98 4.58
C GLY A 291 -7.14 0.53 4.43
N GLY A 292 -6.96 -0.05 3.24
CA GLY A 292 -7.30 -1.44 2.99
C GLY A 292 -6.48 -2.41 3.84
N THR A 293 -5.19 -2.19 3.94
CA THR A 293 -4.27 -2.99 4.75
C THR A 293 -4.58 -2.89 6.25
N ILE A 294 -4.89 -1.69 6.76
CA ILE A 294 -5.32 -1.48 8.15
C ILE A 294 -6.60 -2.27 8.45
N TYR A 295 -7.58 -2.19 7.54
CA TYR A 295 -8.85 -2.87 7.70
C TYR A 295 -8.73 -4.38 7.61
N ASP A 296 -7.95 -4.89 6.66
CA ASP A 296 -7.73 -6.33 6.48
C ASP A 296 -7.04 -6.96 7.71
N THR A 297 -6.05 -6.27 8.28
CA THR A 297 -5.34 -6.73 9.48
C THR A 297 -6.19 -6.66 10.76
N ASP A 298 -7.33 -6.00 10.76
CA ASP A 298 -8.26 -5.97 11.91
C ASP A 298 -8.75 -7.37 12.30
N ARG A 299 -8.77 -8.31 11.34
CA ARG A 299 -9.03 -9.73 11.55
C ARG A 299 -8.16 -10.38 12.62
N LEU A 300 -6.92 -9.92 12.79
CA LEU A 300 -5.97 -10.45 13.79
C LEU A 300 -6.30 -9.98 15.22
N GLY A 301 -7.20 -9.02 15.35
CA GLY A 301 -7.65 -8.50 16.64
C GLY A 301 -8.64 -9.42 17.34
N VAL A 302 -8.85 -9.17 18.63
CA VAL A 302 -9.85 -9.90 19.43
C VAL A 302 -11.24 -9.75 18.82
N GLY A 303 -11.92 -10.87 18.64
CA GLY A 303 -13.26 -10.93 18.03
C GLY A 303 -13.28 -10.91 16.50
N GLY A 304 -12.11 -10.99 15.83
CA GLY A 304 -12.04 -10.98 14.38
C GLY A 304 -12.31 -9.60 13.76
N VAL A 305 -12.73 -9.55 12.49
CA VAL A 305 -13.02 -8.30 11.78
C VAL A 305 -14.20 -7.57 12.43
N SER A 306 -14.00 -6.27 12.71
CA SER A 306 -15.06 -5.34 13.08
C SER A 306 -15.05 -4.15 12.14
N HIS A 307 -16.16 -3.97 11.41
CA HIS A 307 -16.28 -2.87 10.45
C HIS A 307 -16.12 -1.50 11.13
N GLU A 308 -16.75 -1.31 12.29
CA GLU A 308 -16.67 -0.07 13.07
C GLU A 308 -15.22 0.20 13.53
N ARG A 309 -14.58 -0.79 14.17
CA ARG A 309 -13.19 -0.68 14.65
C ARG A 309 -12.22 -0.46 13.48
N GLY A 310 -12.40 -1.20 12.39
CA GLY A 310 -11.57 -1.06 11.19
C GLY A 310 -11.69 0.34 10.58
N ARG A 311 -12.93 0.83 10.40
CA ARG A 311 -13.19 2.18 9.90
C ARG A 311 -12.58 3.26 10.80
N ALA A 312 -12.72 3.13 12.13
CA ALA A 312 -12.12 4.06 13.08
C ALA A 312 -10.58 4.08 12.99
N LYS A 313 -9.94 2.90 12.81
CA LYS A 313 -8.50 2.82 12.61
C LYS A 313 -8.06 3.46 11.29
N VAL A 314 -8.79 3.21 10.20
CA VAL A 314 -8.51 3.81 8.89
C VAL A 314 -8.62 5.33 8.93
N SER A 315 -9.59 5.85 9.66
CA SER A 315 -9.80 7.30 9.81
C SER A 315 -8.59 8.02 10.43
N ARG A 316 -7.73 7.31 11.18
CA ARG A 316 -6.48 7.87 11.75
C ARG A 316 -5.41 8.18 10.70
N ILE A 317 -5.65 7.86 9.43
CA ILE A 317 -4.76 8.30 8.35
C ILE A 317 -4.70 9.83 8.28
N TYR A 318 -5.76 10.52 8.70
CA TYR A 318 -5.74 11.98 8.85
C TYR A 318 -4.63 12.42 9.82
N GLU A 319 -4.64 11.91 11.04
CA GLU A 319 -3.66 12.24 12.07
C GLU A 319 -2.25 11.77 11.69
N ASN A 320 -2.14 10.65 10.98
CA ASN A 320 -0.86 10.17 10.46
C ASN A 320 -0.27 11.16 9.45
N MET A 321 -1.10 11.74 8.56
CA MET A 321 -0.65 12.79 7.64
C MET A 321 -0.26 14.08 8.35
N GLU A 322 -1.02 14.50 9.37
CA GLU A 322 -0.62 15.65 10.20
C GLU A 322 0.76 15.41 10.85
N ARG A 323 0.99 14.19 11.35
CA ARG A 323 2.30 13.81 11.91
C ARG A 323 3.42 13.83 10.88
N VAL A 324 3.15 13.42 9.63
CA VAL A 324 4.12 13.57 8.52
C VAL A 324 4.45 15.03 8.31
N PHE A 325 3.48 15.92 8.30
CA PHE A 325 3.72 17.37 8.15
C PHE A 325 4.51 17.97 9.33
N GLU A 326 4.22 17.58 10.57
CA GLU A 326 4.98 18.00 11.75
C GLU A 326 6.46 17.60 11.63
N ILE A 327 6.75 16.39 11.19
CA ILE A 327 8.12 15.90 11.00
C ILE A 327 8.80 16.64 9.83
N ALA A 328 8.09 16.84 8.73
CA ALA A 328 8.61 17.56 7.58
C ALA A 328 9.01 19.01 7.97
N ASP A 329 8.15 19.70 8.73
CA ASP A 329 8.42 21.05 9.22
C ASP A 329 9.55 21.09 10.26
N ARG A 330 9.55 20.16 11.22
CA ARG A 330 10.58 20.05 12.26
C ARG A 330 11.97 19.85 11.67
N ASP A 331 12.07 18.93 10.71
CA ASP A 331 13.35 18.45 10.17
C ASP A 331 13.73 19.15 8.85
N GLN A 332 12.84 19.98 8.31
CA GLN A 332 13.01 20.69 7.03
C GLN A 332 13.31 19.72 5.87
N ILE A 333 12.47 18.67 5.73
CA ILE A 333 12.60 17.61 4.74
C ILE A 333 11.28 17.40 3.98
N PRO A 334 11.33 16.88 2.74
CA PRO A 334 10.14 16.51 1.99
C PRO A 334 9.24 15.50 2.73
N THR A 335 7.94 15.55 2.44
CA THR A 335 6.93 14.70 3.11
C THR A 335 7.21 13.20 2.95
N TYR A 336 7.78 12.76 1.83
CA TYR A 336 8.09 11.34 1.64
C TYR A 336 9.21 10.88 2.59
N LEU A 337 10.24 11.69 2.82
CA LEU A 337 11.28 11.41 3.82
C LEU A 337 10.75 11.53 5.25
N ALA A 338 9.82 12.45 5.49
CA ALA A 338 9.19 12.61 6.80
C ALA A 338 8.35 11.38 7.16
N ALA A 339 7.66 10.79 6.19
CA ALA A 339 6.91 9.54 6.39
C ALA A 339 7.82 8.36 6.70
N ASP A 340 8.95 8.23 6.00
CA ASP A 340 9.98 7.22 6.30
C ASP A 340 10.52 7.40 7.73
N ARG A 341 10.86 8.63 8.10
CA ARG A 341 11.33 8.97 9.47
C ARG A 341 10.31 8.65 10.53
N MET A 342 9.03 8.93 10.28
CA MET A 342 7.94 8.57 11.21
C MET A 342 7.90 7.05 11.46
N ALA A 343 8.02 6.25 10.41
CA ALA A 343 8.07 4.80 10.51
C ALA A 343 9.29 4.32 11.30
N GLU A 344 10.48 4.83 10.98
CA GLU A 344 11.75 4.49 11.64
C GLU A 344 11.77 4.90 13.12
N GLU A 345 11.29 6.10 13.46
CA GLU A 345 11.18 6.56 14.84
C GLU A 345 10.31 5.59 15.66
N ARG A 346 9.16 5.17 15.12
CA ARG A 346 8.29 4.22 15.81
C ARG A 346 8.94 2.84 16.00
N ILE A 347 9.57 2.29 14.96
CA ILE A 347 10.26 1.01 15.04
C ILE A 347 11.34 1.07 16.12
N ARG A 348 12.18 2.10 16.10
CA ARG A 348 13.25 2.30 17.08
C ARG A 348 12.72 2.40 18.51
N GLN A 349 11.67 3.19 18.75
CA GLN A 349 11.08 3.32 20.09
C GLN A 349 10.56 1.99 20.64
N ILE A 350 9.91 1.17 19.81
CA ILE A 350 9.40 -0.13 20.24
C ILE A 350 10.53 -1.15 20.43
N ALA A 351 11.59 -1.07 19.61
CA ALA A 351 12.79 -1.90 19.81
C ALA A 351 13.45 -1.65 21.17
N GLU A 352 13.53 -0.39 21.60
CA GLU A 352 14.05 -0.02 22.93
C GLU A 352 13.19 -0.60 24.06
N VAL A 353 11.86 -0.52 23.96
CA VAL A 353 10.94 -1.11 24.94
C VAL A 353 11.13 -2.62 25.04
N LYS A 354 11.27 -3.31 23.91
CA LYS A 354 11.49 -4.77 23.89
C LYS A 354 12.81 -5.16 24.54
N LYS A 355 13.89 -4.46 24.26
CA LYS A 355 15.19 -4.69 24.93
C LYS A 355 15.06 -4.58 26.45
N TYR A 356 14.41 -3.51 26.94
CA TYR A 356 14.19 -3.31 28.38
C TYR A 356 13.42 -4.47 29.02
N VAL A 357 12.38 -4.98 28.35
CA VAL A 357 11.58 -6.11 28.86
C VAL A 357 12.37 -7.41 28.85
N ASP A 358 13.21 -7.64 27.84
CA ASP A 358 14.03 -8.86 27.75
C ASP A 358 15.16 -8.84 28.80
N ASP A 359 15.71 -7.68 29.12
CA ASP A 359 16.71 -7.50 30.21
C ASP A 359 16.12 -7.75 31.63
N LEU A 360 14.80 -7.70 31.76
CA LEU A 360 14.09 -7.99 33.02
C LEU A 360 13.71 -9.46 33.18
N LYS A 361 13.89 -10.30 32.16
CA LYS A 361 13.66 -11.75 32.28
C LYS A 361 14.85 -12.39 33.02
N PRO A 362 14.60 -13.20 34.06
CA PRO A 362 15.66 -13.85 34.82
C PRO A 362 16.40 -14.90 33.99
#